data_23260972f83dbc0eff1eaf6e3f6f596b
#
_entry.id   23260972f83dbc0eff1eaf6e3f6f596b
#
_cell.length_a   1.000
_cell.length_b   1.000
_cell.length_c   1.000
_cell.angle_alpha   90.00
_cell.angle_beta   90.00
_cell.angle_gamma   90.00
#
_symmetry.space_group_name_H-M   'P 1'
#
loop_
_entity.id
_entity.type
_entity.pdbx_description
1 polymer ?
#
loop_
_entity_poly.entity_id
_entity_poly.type
_entity_poly.pdbx_seq_one_letter_code
_entity_poly.pdbx_strand_id
1 'polypeptide(L)'
;DIEFSFDTPSRMNRMMLQEYIPLGQRVKAFVVEYLDKDTWLPVKLNEETTTIGYKRLLRFETVETKGMRIRITDARGPLCLSNVGVYDAGNVSDSFVEKVEDIESVPYLLPDVKAEESAKASDKQSQTTCFVEGDRLLIDLQEERMVSSLHFLPDQGEPNKGLIANYEIRVGTSKEAVNQLVKAGEFSNIQNNPVMQSVFFTPVKARYIELKATRMIRAGEPMGFAELGVK
;
A
#
# COMPACT_ATOMS: atom_id res chain seq x y z
N ASP A 1 6.53 22.46 -25.72
CA ASP A 1 5.21 21.89 -25.44
C ASP A 1 5.11 20.48 -26.00
N ILE A 2 4.39 19.60 -25.32
CA ILE A 2 4.07 18.24 -25.76
C ILE A 2 2.55 18.12 -25.76
N GLU A 3 1.96 17.92 -26.93
CA GLU A 3 0.52 17.89 -27.12
C GLU A 3 0.04 16.48 -27.49
N PHE A 4 -1.12 16.10 -26.96
CA PHE A 4 -1.82 14.85 -27.27
C PHE A 4 -3.22 15.21 -27.74
N SER A 5 -3.64 14.60 -28.83
CA SER A 5 -5.02 14.72 -29.35
C SER A 5 -5.72 13.37 -29.30
N PHE A 6 -7.01 13.39 -29.03
CA PHE A 6 -7.88 12.23 -28.98
C PHE A 6 -8.94 12.35 -30.06
N ASP A 7 -9.27 11.25 -30.73
CA ASP A 7 -10.29 11.21 -31.79
C ASP A 7 -11.68 11.61 -31.25
N THR A 8 -11.96 11.24 -30.01
CA THR A 8 -13.20 11.58 -29.31
C THR A 8 -12.89 12.22 -27.96
N PRO A 9 -13.81 13.06 -27.41
CA PRO A 9 -13.64 13.56 -26.05
C PRO A 9 -13.45 12.38 -25.09
N SER A 10 -12.37 12.44 -24.31
CA SER A 10 -11.99 11.37 -23.38
C SER A 10 -11.89 11.95 -21.97
N ARG A 11 -12.35 11.17 -21.00
CA ARG A 11 -12.27 11.53 -19.58
C ARG A 11 -10.93 11.14 -19.04
N MET A 12 -10.33 12.00 -18.22
CA MET A 12 -9.07 11.72 -17.54
C MET A 12 -8.89 12.53 -16.29
N ASN A 13 -8.17 11.97 -15.33
CA ASN A 13 -7.91 12.58 -14.04
C ASN A 13 -6.55 12.20 -13.45
N ARG A 14 -5.72 11.49 -14.22
CA ARG A 14 -4.35 11.11 -13.85
C ARG A 14 -3.42 11.29 -15.02
N MET A 15 -2.20 11.70 -14.72
CA MET A 15 -1.10 11.73 -15.68
C MET A 15 0.15 11.12 -15.07
N MET A 16 0.86 10.34 -15.85
CA MET A 16 2.18 9.81 -15.54
C MET A 16 3.20 10.41 -16.49
N LEU A 17 4.29 10.92 -15.94
CA LEU A 17 5.42 11.48 -16.68
C LEU A 17 6.70 10.79 -16.24
N GLN A 18 7.62 10.54 -17.19
CA GLN A 18 8.95 10.00 -16.90
C GLN A 18 10.00 10.67 -17.76
N GLU A 19 11.07 11.18 -17.14
CA GLU A 19 12.26 11.59 -17.86
C GLU A 19 13.16 10.38 -18.16
N TYR A 20 13.93 10.46 -19.23
CA TYR A 20 14.96 9.47 -19.52
C TYR A 20 16.21 9.76 -18.67
N ILE A 21 16.20 9.25 -17.46
CA ILE A 21 17.20 9.54 -16.42
C ILE A 21 18.66 9.26 -16.81
N PRO A 22 18.99 8.28 -17.68
CA PRO A 22 20.38 8.12 -18.16
C PRO A 22 20.98 9.37 -18.80
N LEU A 23 20.14 10.28 -19.34
CA LEU A 23 20.58 11.59 -19.85
C LEU A 23 20.47 12.72 -18.82
N GLY A 24 20.09 12.40 -17.58
CA GLY A 24 19.93 13.33 -16.48
C GLY A 24 18.53 13.94 -16.37
N GLN A 25 18.16 14.32 -15.15
CA GLN A 25 16.93 15.04 -14.86
C GLN A 25 17.05 16.50 -15.30
N ARG A 26 16.16 16.95 -16.18
CA ARG A 26 16.27 18.26 -16.84
C ARG A 26 15.10 19.19 -16.58
N VAL A 27 13.89 18.64 -16.40
CA VAL A 27 12.70 19.46 -16.13
C VAL A 27 12.79 20.05 -14.72
N LYS A 28 12.55 21.36 -14.63
CA LYS A 28 12.53 22.14 -13.38
C LYS A 28 11.14 22.63 -13.03
N ALA A 29 10.33 22.97 -14.06
CA ALA A 29 8.95 23.37 -13.88
C ALA A 29 8.15 23.08 -15.15
N PHE A 30 6.88 22.73 -14.96
CA PHE A 30 5.96 22.46 -16.08
C PHE A 30 4.52 22.77 -15.66
N VAL A 31 3.63 22.84 -16.65
CA VAL A 31 2.18 22.99 -16.45
C VAL A 31 1.48 21.91 -17.26
N VAL A 32 0.45 21.31 -16.71
CA VAL A 32 -0.45 20.39 -17.43
C VAL A 32 -1.73 21.13 -17.77
N GLU A 33 -2.12 21.08 -19.04
CA GLU A 33 -3.28 21.80 -19.56
C GLU A 33 -4.17 20.81 -20.34
N TYR A 34 -5.46 21.12 -20.40
CA TYR A 34 -6.44 20.42 -21.23
C TYR A 34 -7.08 21.40 -22.20
N LEU A 35 -7.55 20.87 -23.33
CA LEU A 35 -8.22 21.68 -24.36
C LEU A 35 -9.72 21.77 -24.04
N ASP A 36 -10.19 22.96 -23.64
CA ASP A 36 -11.60 23.29 -23.53
C ASP A 36 -12.03 24.08 -24.76
N LYS A 37 -12.79 23.41 -25.64
CA LYS A 37 -13.12 23.93 -26.99
C LYS A 37 -11.83 24.25 -27.77
N ASP A 38 -11.50 25.55 -27.88
CA ASP A 38 -10.32 26.05 -28.61
C ASP A 38 -9.29 26.71 -27.67
N THR A 39 -9.44 26.54 -26.35
CA THR A 39 -8.59 27.20 -25.35
C THR A 39 -7.91 26.17 -24.45
N TRP A 40 -6.60 26.34 -24.26
CA TRP A 40 -5.84 25.56 -23.30
C TRP A 40 -6.02 26.10 -21.88
N LEU A 41 -6.52 25.28 -20.97
CA LEU A 41 -6.73 25.62 -19.57
C LEU A 41 -5.89 24.72 -18.68
N PRO A 42 -5.27 25.26 -17.59
CA PRO A 42 -4.52 24.42 -16.67
C PRO A 42 -5.45 23.46 -15.92
N VAL A 43 -5.02 22.20 -15.75
CA VAL A 43 -5.70 21.27 -14.83
C VAL A 43 -5.47 21.73 -13.39
N LYS A 44 -6.47 21.51 -12.53
CA LYS A 44 -6.37 21.83 -11.11
C LYS A 44 -5.59 20.74 -10.39
N LEU A 45 -4.37 21.03 -10.02
CA LEU A 45 -3.49 20.17 -9.22
C LEU A 45 -3.45 20.64 -7.77
N ASN A 46 -3.29 19.70 -6.84
CA ASN A 46 -3.08 20.00 -5.42
C ASN A 46 -1.59 20.08 -5.06
N GLU A 47 -0.71 19.98 -6.04
CA GLU A 47 0.73 19.94 -5.87
C GLU A 47 1.47 20.83 -6.88
N GLU A 48 2.68 21.26 -6.52
CA GLU A 48 3.54 22.01 -7.43
C GLU A 48 4.17 21.11 -8.48
N THR A 49 4.24 21.59 -9.72
CA THR A 49 4.84 20.88 -10.87
C THR A 49 6.27 21.35 -11.10
N THR A 50 7.14 21.09 -10.14
CA THR A 50 8.54 21.53 -10.17
C THR A 50 9.45 20.63 -10.98
N THR A 51 9.35 19.31 -10.84
CA THR A 51 10.23 18.34 -11.51
C THR A 51 9.42 17.12 -11.96
N ILE A 52 9.91 16.39 -12.97
CA ILE A 52 9.35 15.11 -13.38
C ILE A 52 10.16 13.96 -12.79
N GLY A 53 11.44 13.86 -13.09
CA GLY A 53 12.32 12.81 -12.61
C GLY A 53 12.04 11.43 -13.20
N TYR A 54 12.41 10.38 -12.47
CA TYR A 54 12.23 9.00 -12.92
C TYR A 54 10.77 8.64 -13.20
N LYS A 55 9.86 9.08 -12.32
CA LYS A 55 8.41 8.93 -12.49
C LYS A 55 7.67 9.97 -11.67
N ARG A 56 6.81 10.74 -12.31
CA ARG A 56 5.88 11.67 -11.69
C ARG A 56 4.46 11.23 -11.97
N LEU A 57 3.67 11.04 -10.92
CA LEU A 57 2.25 10.75 -10.99
C LEU A 57 1.50 12.01 -10.54
N LEU A 58 0.59 12.49 -11.37
CA LEU A 58 -0.23 13.66 -11.09
C LEU A 58 -1.69 13.26 -10.97
N ARG A 59 -2.37 13.85 -9.99
CA ARG A 59 -3.81 13.72 -9.79
C ARG A 59 -4.47 15.07 -9.97
N PHE A 60 -5.55 15.12 -10.73
CA PHE A 60 -6.35 16.33 -10.97
C PHE A 60 -7.83 16.00 -11.05
N GLU A 61 -8.69 17.04 -10.95
CA GLU A 61 -10.13 16.89 -11.16
C GLU A 61 -10.40 16.33 -12.55
N THR A 62 -11.41 15.43 -12.66
CA THR A 62 -11.74 14.81 -13.95
C THR A 62 -12.09 15.87 -14.98
N VAL A 63 -11.38 15.87 -16.09
CA VAL A 63 -11.68 16.68 -17.28
C VAL A 63 -12.14 15.77 -18.42
N GLU A 64 -13.04 16.25 -19.26
CA GLU A 64 -13.43 15.62 -20.52
C GLU A 64 -12.93 16.50 -21.66
N THR A 65 -12.01 16.00 -22.48
CA THR A 65 -11.29 16.80 -23.45
C THR A 65 -10.86 15.99 -24.67
N LYS A 66 -10.63 16.69 -25.78
CA LYS A 66 -9.98 16.16 -27.00
C LYS A 66 -8.47 16.37 -27.03
N GLY A 67 -7.89 17.06 -26.05
CA GLY A 67 -6.45 17.29 -26.05
C GLY A 67 -5.90 17.60 -24.68
N MET A 68 -4.68 17.12 -24.44
CA MET A 68 -3.88 17.44 -23.27
C MET A 68 -2.55 18.01 -23.72
N ARG A 69 -1.98 18.92 -22.93
CA ARG A 69 -0.67 19.52 -23.20
C ARG A 69 0.17 19.57 -21.93
N ILE A 70 1.43 19.25 -22.10
CA ILE A 70 2.46 19.48 -21.08
C ILE A 70 3.31 20.63 -21.58
N ARG A 71 3.24 21.75 -20.91
CA ARG A 71 4.06 22.93 -21.21
C ARG A 71 5.21 23.01 -20.22
N ILE A 72 6.44 22.78 -20.69
CA ILE A 72 7.63 22.91 -19.87
C ILE A 72 7.98 24.38 -19.75
N THR A 73 7.96 24.91 -18.53
CA THR A 73 8.21 26.33 -18.26
C THR A 73 9.65 26.61 -17.84
N ASP A 74 10.37 25.64 -17.30
CA ASP A 74 11.80 25.75 -16.98
C ASP A 74 12.49 24.38 -17.10
N ALA A 75 13.68 24.35 -17.68
CA ALA A 75 14.48 23.16 -17.85
C ALA A 75 15.98 23.47 -17.85
N ARG A 76 16.80 22.48 -17.45
CA ARG A 76 18.28 22.55 -17.42
C ARG A 76 18.95 22.25 -18.76
N GLY A 77 18.20 21.90 -19.79
CA GLY A 77 18.70 21.54 -21.10
C GLY A 77 17.62 20.90 -21.97
N PRO A 78 17.98 20.32 -23.13
CA PRO A 78 17.03 19.69 -24.03
C PRO A 78 16.22 18.61 -23.34
N LEU A 79 14.92 18.57 -23.58
CA LEU A 79 14.02 17.61 -22.96
C LEU A 79 14.23 16.20 -23.52
N CYS A 80 14.10 15.22 -22.64
CA CYS A 80 14.06 13.82 -23.01
C CYS A 80 13.11 13.09 -22.06
N LEU A 81 11.86 12.91 -22.50
CA LEU A 81 10.89 12.09 -21.79
C LEU A 81 10.95 10.66 -22.33
N SER A 82 10.89 9.69 -21.43
CA SER A 82 10.85 8.26 -21.76
C SER A 82 9.42 7.73 -21.84
N ASN A 83 8.49 8.34 -21.09
CA ASN A 83 7.09 7.93 -21.10
C ASN A 83 6.16 9.06 -20.68
N VAL A 84 4.97 9.08 -21.28
CA VAL A 84 3.83 9.91 -20.87
C VAL A 84 2.56 9.07 -20.99
N GLY A 85 1.75 9.07 -19.95
CA GLY A 85 0.45 8.39 -19.94
C GLY A 85 -0.63 9.24 -19.31
N VAL A 86 -1.85 9.13 -19.83
CA VAL A 86 -3.05 9.75 -19.26
C VAL A 86 -4.10 8.69 -19.00
N TYR A 87 -4.84 8.82 -17.89
CA TYR A 87 -5.74 7.77 -17.42
C TYR A 87 -7.01 8.37 -16.80
N ASP A 88 -8.12 7.66 -16.91
CA ASP A 88 -9.30 7.83 -16.07
C ASP A 88 -9.28 6.73 -14.99
N ALA A 89 -8.94 7.10 -13.78
CA ALA A 89 -8.83 6.16 -12.66
C ALA A 89 -10.13 6.00 -11.86
N GLY A 90 -11.25 6.51 -12.35
CA GLY A 90 -12.50 6.60 -11.59
C GLY A 90 -12.39 7.54 -10.37
N ASN A 91 -13.49 7.80 -9.71
CA ASN A 91 -13.52 8.57 -8.47
C ASN A 91 -13.11 7.66 -7.29
N VAL A 92 -11.82 7.51 -7.09
CA VAL A 92 -11.32 7.05 -5.79
C VAL A 92 -11.51 8.25 -4.87
N SER A 93 -12.40 8.14 -3.89
CA SER A 93 -12.56 9.15 -2.84
C SER A 93 -11.18 9.38 -2.18
N ASP A 94 -10.88 10.63 -1.78
CA ASP A 94 -9.62 10.96 -1.07
C ASP A 94 -9.48 10.26 0.30
N SER A 95 -10.54 9.69 0.81
CA SER A 95 -10.50 8.64 1.81
C SER A 95 -10.29 7.30 1.09
N PHE A 96 -9.08 7.01 0.70
CA PHE A 96 -8.67 5.64 0.54
C PHE A 96 -8.59 5.02 1.95
N VAL A 97 -9.76 4.76 2.50
CA VAL A 97 -9.90 3.68 3.46
C VAL A 97 -9.70 2.45 2.59
N GLU A 98 -8.55 1.82 2.69
CA GLU A 98 -8.36 0.49 2.13
C GLU A 98 -9.57 -0.30 2.63
N LYS A 99 -10.48 -0.65 1.72
CA LYS A 99 -11.55 -1.57 2.10
C LYS A 99 -10.82 -2.77 2.59
N VAL A 100 -10.98 -3.08 3.87
CA VAL A 100 -10.54 -4.36 4.39
C VAL A 100 -11.23 -5.36 3.49
N GLU A 101 -10.48 -5.88 2.50
CA GLU A 101 -10.97 -6.98 1.69
C GLU A 101 -11.32 -8.06 2.69
N ASP A 102 -12.50 -8.65 2.59
CA ASP A 102 -12.91 -9.72 3.48
C ASP A 102 -11.82 -10.79 3.46
N ILE A 103 -10.96 -10.74 4.47
CA ILE A 103 -9.98 -11.79 4.67
C ILE A 103 -10.80 -13.01 5.02
N GLU A 104 -10.97 -13.93 4.06
CA GLU A 104 -11.51 -15.26 4.37
C GLU A 104 -10.59 -15.89 5.41
N SER A 105 -10.91 -15.72 6.67
CA SER A 105 -10.14 -16.25 7.77
C SER A 105 -10.88 -17.41 8.42
N VAL A 106 -10.16 -18.48 8.74
CA VAL A 106 -10.67 -19.47 9.69
C VAL A 106 -10.80 -18.79 11.06
N PRO A 107 -11.75 -19.22 11.91
CA PRO A 107 -11.88 -18.73 13.28
C PRO A 107 -10.61 -18.96 14.08
N TYR A 108 -10.20 -17.98 14.86
CA TYR A 108 -9.03 -18.05 15.75
C TYR A 108 -9.23 -17.27 17.03
N LEU A 109 -8.36 -17.51 18.00
CA LEU A 109 -8.22 -16.76 19.24
C LEU A 109 -6.77 -16.23 19.34
N LEU A 110 -6.60 -15.12 20.06
CA LEU A 110 -5.29 -14.59 20.46
C LEU A 110 -5.14 -14.79 21.98
N PRO A 111 -4.61 -15.95 22.43
CA PRO A 111 -4.69 -16.36 23.84
C PRO A 111 -3.88 -15.48 24.79
N ASP A 112 -2.88 -14.77 24.29
CA ASP A 112 -2.00 -13.90 25.09
C ASP A 112 -2.42 -12.41 24.99
N VAL A 113 -3.56 -12.11 24.33
CA VAL A 113 -4.10 -10.76 24.13
C VAL A 113 -5.46 -10.65 24.84
N LYS A 114 -5.72 -9.52 25.49
CA LYS A 114 -7.03 -9.27 26.14
C LYS A 114 -8.15 -9.31 25.10
N ALA A 115 -9.32 -9.83 25.46
CA ALA A 115 -10.43 -10.04 24.53
C ALA A 115 -10.89 -8.74 23.80
N GLU A 116 -10.93 -7.63 24.53
CA GLU A 116 -11.29 -6.31 23.96
C GLU A 116 -10.28 -5.79 22.94
N GLU A 117 -8.97 -6.08 23.13
CA GLU A 117 -7.92 -5.75 22.17
C GLU A 117 -7.93 -6.74 21.00
N SER A 118 -8.07 -8.03 21.28
CA SER A 118 -8.14 -9.09 20.26
C SER A 118 -9.28 -8.86 19.26
N ALA A 119 -10.43 -8.35 19.72
CA ALA A 119 -11.57 -8.08 18.86
C ALA A 119 -11.25 -7.08 17.73
N LYS A 120 -10.35 -6.13 17.99
CA LYS A 120 -9.93 -5.13 16.99
C LYS A 120 -9.17 -5.73 15.79
N ALA A 121 -8.58 -6.91 15.95
CA ALA A 121 -7.86 -7.59 14.87
C ALA A 121 -8.80 -8.31 13.87
N SER A 122 -10.13 -8.26 14.07
CA SER A 122 -11.11 -8.95 13.23
C SER A 122 -12.46 -8.24 13.15
N ASP A 123 -12.51 -6.94 13.46
CA ASP A 123 -13.76 -6.16 13.49
C ASP A 123 -14.10 -5.52 12.12
N LYS A 124 -13.26 -5.72 11.12
CA LYS A 124 -13.37 -5.17 9.76
C LYS A 124 -13.31 -3.63 9.73
N GLN A 125 -12.64 -3.03 10.70
CA GLN A 125 -12.47 -1.59 10.80
C GLN A 125 -10.99 -1.22 10.75
N SER A 126 -10.50 -0.71 9.64
CA SER A 126 -9.10 -0.32 9.47
C SER A 126 -8.60 0.78 10.43
N GLN A 127 -9.53 1.49 11.10
CA GLN A 127 -9.21 2.56 12.06
C GLN A 127 -8.97 2.04 13.48
N THR A 128 -9.34 0.82 13.77
CA THR A 128 -9.08 0.16 15.06
C THR A 128 -7.84 -0.72 14.93
N THR A 129 -7.01 -0.77 15.97
CA THR A 129 -5.76 -1.53 15.92
C THR A 129 -5.60 -2.32 17.21
N CYS A 130 -5.37 -3.62 17.08
CA CYS A 130 -4.92 -4.49 18.14
C CYS A 130 -3.42 -4.33 18.32
N PHE A 131 -2.97 -3.84 19.47
CA PHE A 131 -1.55 -3.74 19.80
C PHE A 131 -1.13 -4.92 20.68
N VAL A 132 -0.05 -5.59 20.28
CA VAL A 132 0.50 -6.76 20.96
C VAL A 132 1.88 -6.46 21.50
N GLU A 133 2.02 -6.51 22.82
CA GLU A 133 3.29 -6.28 23.49
C GLU A 133 4.31 -7.37 23.22
N GLY A 134 5.58 -6.99 23.13
CA GLY A 134 6.68 -7.90 22.83
C GLY A 134 6.86 -8.17 21.33
N ASP A 135 7.55 -9.27 21.04
CA ASP A 135 7.97 -9.63 19.68
C ASP A 135 7.20 -10.82 19.08
N ARG A 136 6.17 -11.33 19.79
CA ARG A 136 5.45 -12.55 19.41
C ARG A 136 3.94 -12.37 19.51
N LEU A 137 3.25 -12.80 18.45
CA LEU A 137 1.81 -12.99 18.43
C LEU A 137 1.53 -14.48 18.30
N LEU A 138 0.82 -15.05 19.25
CA LEU A 138 0.33 -16.43 19.19
C LEU A 138 -1.14 -16.45 18.76
N ILE A 139 -1.45 -17.29 17.78
CA ILE A 139 -2.78 -17.50 17.21
C ILE A 139 -3.18 -18.96 17.51
N ASP A 140 -4.32 -19.21 18.16
CA ASP A 140 -4.92 -20.52 18.38
C ASP A 140 -6.13 -20.70 17.44
N LEU A 141 -6.03 -21.62 16.51
CA LEU A 141 -7.11 -21.97 15.58
C LEU A 141 -8.21 -22.82 16.21
N GLN A 142 -8.12 -23.08 17.51
CA GLN A 142 -9.02 -23.87 18.36
C GLN A 142 -9.04 -25.36 18.02
N GLU A 143 -8.75 -25.74 16.78
CA GLU A 143 -8.59 -27.12 16.31
C GLU A 143 -7.46 -27.20 15.28
N GLU A 144 -6.99 -28.41 14.99
CA GLU A 144 -6.01 -28.62 13.94
C GLU A 144 -6.63 -28.43 12.56
N ARG A 145 -6.05 -27.54 11.76
CA ARG A 145 -6.47 -27.22 10.40
C ARG A 145 -5.30 -27.23 9.44
N MET A 146 -5.58 -27.40 8.16
CA MET A 146 -4.61 -27.10 7.10
C MET A 146 -4.58 -25.59 6.95
N VAL A 147 -3.40 -24.99 7.02
CA VAL A 147 -3.16 -23.57 6.85
C VAL A 147 -2.07 -23.32 5.83
N SER A 148 -2.18 -22.26 5.05
CA SER A 148 -1.24 -21.93 3.97
C SER A 148 -0.89 -20.45 3.87
N SER A 149 -1.54 -19.59 4.66
CA SER A 149 -1.25 -18.15 4.64
C SER A 149 -1.62 -17.45 5.94
N LEU A 150 -0.92 -16.36 6.20
CA LEU A 150 -1.23 -15.37 7.21
C LEU A 150 -1.39 -14.01 6.52
N HIS A 151 -2.46 -13.31 6.84
CA HIS A 151 -2.76 -11.99 6.30
C HIS A 151 -2.93 -11.00 7.44
N PHE A 152 -2.38 -9.80 7.32
CA PHE A 152 -2.67 -8.74 8.27
C PHE A 152 -2.59 -7.36 7.63
N LEU A 153 -3.42 -6.45 8.10
CA LEU A 153 -3.32 -5.03 7.83
C LEU A 153 -2.56 -4.38 9.00
N PRO A 154 -1.45 -3.68 8.75
CA PRO A 154 -0.76 -2.90 9.78
C PRO A 154 -1.63 -1.76 10.33
N ASP A 155 -1.21 -1.14 11.43
CA ASP A 155 -1.84 0.08 11.94
C ASP A 155 -1.98 1.15 10.87
N GLN A 156 -3.18 1.74 10.75
CA GLN A 156 -3.51 2.79 9.79
C GLN A 156 -3.66 4.17 10.46
N GLY A 157 -3.58 4.23 11.78
CA GLY A 157 -3.83 5.45 12.54
C GLY A 157 -2.63 6.36 12.66
N GLU A 158 -1.51 5.85 13.18
CA GLU A 158 -0.29 6.62 13.42
C GLU A 158 0.82 6.20 12.45
N PRO A 159 1.45 7.14 11.72
CA PRO A 159 2.54 6.80 10.80
C PRO A 159 3.66 6.02 11.48
N ASN A 160 3.99 4.86 10.93
CA ASN A 160 5.08 3.97 11.37
C ASN A 160 4.93 3.35 12.77
N LYS A 161 3.76 3.37 13.39
CA LYS A 161 3.52 2.74 14.68
C LYS A 161 3.26 1.25 14.52
N GLY A 162 3.92 0.45 15.35
CA GLY A 162 3.70 -1.00 15.41
C GLY A 162 4.05 -1.80 14.15
N LEU A 163 4.85 -1.23 13.24
CA LEU A 163 5.18 -1.87 11.97
C LEU A 163 6.29 -2.91 12.12
N ILE A 164 6.00 -4.14 11.69
CA ILE A 164 6.95 -5.24 11.62
C ILE A 164 7.78 -5.11 10.33
N ALA A 165 9.10 -5.07 10.46
CA ALA A 165 10.00 -5.03 9.31
C ALA A 165 10.43 -6.42 8.85
N ASN A 166 10.89 -7.27 9.78
CA ASN A 166 11.27 -8.65 9.49
C ASN A 166 10.54 -9.62 10.42
N TYR A 167 10.22 -10.80 9.91
CA TYR A 167 9.39 -11.76 10.61
C TYR A 167 9.83 -13.21 10.41
N GLU A 168 9.39 -14.03 11.36
CA GLU A 168 9.31 -15.51 11.24
C GLU A 168 7.89 -15.95 11.54
N ILE A 169 7.39 -16.93 10.78
CA ILE A 169 6.14 -17.63 11.06
C ILE A 169 6.47 -19.06 11.41
N ARG A 170 6.01 -19.49 12.58
CA ARG A 170 6.16 -20.86 13.08
C ARG A 170 4.79 -21.46 13.34
N VAL A 171 4.70 -22.77 13.25
CA VAL A 171 3.46 -23.52 13.49
C VAL A 171 3.71 -24.70 14.41
N GLY A 172 2.61 -25.17 15.03
CA GLY A 172 2.63 -26.34 15.91
C GLY A 172 1.23 -26.86 16.18
N THR A 173 1.16 -28.08 16.72
CA THR A 173 -0.10 -28.73 17.13
C THR A 173 -0.41 -28.54 18.62
N SER A 174 0.58 -28.13 19.43
CA SER A 174 0.39 -27.73 20.83
C SER A 174 1.04 -26.38 21.10
N LYS A 175 0.57 -25.66 22.12
CA LYS A 175 1.07 -24.33 22.49
C LYS A 175 2.55 -24.34 22.87
N GLU A 176 3.04 -25.43 23.45
CA GLU A 176 4.43 -25.64 23.89
C GLU A 176 5.38 -26.03 22.75
N ALA A 177 4.83 -26.44 21.61
CA ALA A 177 5.59 -26.98 20.48
C ALA A 177 5.37 -26.22 19.16
N VAL A 178 5.28 -24.88 19.23
CA VAL A 178 5.19 -24.01 18.04
C VAL A 178 6.62 -23.73 17.52
N ASN A 179 7.28 -24.74 16.97
CA ASN A 179 8.70 -24.71 16.63
C ASN A 179 9.00 -24.96 15.14
N GLN A 180 8.03 -25.39 14.36
CA GLN A 180 8.21 -25.63 12.92
C GLN A 180 8.19 -24.27 12.18
N LEU A 181 9.35 -23.83 11.71
CA LEU A 181 9.45 -22.63 10.85
C LEU A 181 8.84 -22.93 9.48
N VAL A 182 7.84 -22.17 9.07
CA VAL A 182 7.18 -22.28 7.75
C VAL A 182 7.51 -21.14 6.83
N LYS A 183 7.82 -19.95 7.38
CA LYS A 183 8.22 -18.79 6.61
C LYS A 183 9.07 -17.83 7.43
N ALA A 184 10.03 -17.20 6.78
CA ALA A 184 10.73 -16.02 7.29
C ALA A 184 10.91 -15.03 6.15
N GLY A 185 10.96 -13.73 6.46
CA GLY A 185 11.11 -12.71 5.44
C GLY A 185 11.10 -11.29 5.99
N GLU A 186 10.94 -10.36 5.07
CA GLU A 186 10.78 -8.94 5.37
C GLU A 186 9.53 -8.39 4.68
N PHE A 187 8.91 -7.38 5.28
CA PHE A 187 7.86 -6.59 4.67
C PHE A 187 8.47 -5.37 3.99
N SER A 188 8.79 -5.56 2.71
CA SER A 188 9.46 -4.54 1.91
C SER A 188 8.59 -3.28 1.80
N ASN A 189 9.19 -2.12 2.03
CA ASN A 189 8.53 -0.82 1.94
C ASN A 189 7.33 -0.59 2.89
N ILE A 190 7.14 -1.41 3.91
CA ILE A 190 6.00 -1.30 4.83
C ILE A 190 5.93 0.07 5.53
N GLN A 191 7.07 0.71 5.74
CA GLN A 191 7.16 2.04 6.35
C GLN A 191 6.50 3.14 5.50
N ASN A 192 6.62 3.05 4.17
CA ASN A 192 6.08 4.06 3.26
C ASN A 192 4.74 3.65 2.68
N ASN A 193 4.39 2.38 2.75
CA ASN A 193 3.17 1.82 2.19
C ASN A 193 2.65 0.68 3.09
N PRO A 194 2.01 0.98 4.23
CA PRO A 194 1.51 0.00 5.19
C PRO A 194 0.18 -0.63 4.72
N VAL A 195 0.18 -1.24 3.54
CA VAL A 195 -0.97 -1.97 2.98
C VAL A 195 -1.07 -3.38 3.56
N MET A 196 -2.17 -4.08 3.22
CA MET A 196 -2.38 -5.49 3.57
C MET A 196 -1.15 -6.33 3.21
N GLN A 197 -0.65 -7.05 4.20
CA GLN A 197 0.44 -8.00 4.05
C GLN A 197 -0.12 -9.42 3.94
N SER A 198 0.29 -10.13 2.89
CA SER A 198 -0.12 -11.51 2.66
C SER A 198 1.11 -12.41 2.60
N VAL A 199 1.23 -13.31 3.55
CA VAL A 199 2.36 -14.23 3.63
C VAL A 199 1.88 -15.65 3.31
N PHE A 200 2.33 -16.19 2.20
CA PHE A 200 2.01 -17.55 1.77
C PHE A 200 3.15 -18.53 2.09
N PHE A 201 2.78 -19.73 2.49
CA PHE A 201 3.70 -20.84 2.75
C PHE A 201 3.09 -22.19 2.31
N THR A 202 3.92 -23.21 2.26
CA THR A 202 3.45 -24.58 1.93
C THR A 202 2.36 -25.00 2.92
N PRO A 203 1.20 -25.51 2.46
CA PRO A 203 0.15 -25.96 3.35
C PRO A 203 0.66 -26.93 4.41
N VAL A 204 0.32 -26.65 5.65
CA VAL A 204 0.75 -27.44 6.81
C VAL A 204 -0.42 -27.61 7.79
N LYS A 205 -0.49 -28.76 8.45
CA LYS A 205 -1.48 -29.03 9.50
C LYS A 205 -1.00 -28.43 10.82
N ALA A 206 -1.78 -27.50 11.38
CA ALA A 206 -1.44 -26.82 12.62
C ALA A 206 -2.68 -26.43 13.41
N ARG A 207 -2.54 -26.28 14.73
CA ARG A 207 -3.49 -25.60 15.59
C ARG A 207 -2.97 -24.23 16.02
N TYR A 208 -1.68 -24.11 16.26
CA TYR A 208 -1.06 -22.87 16.70
C TYR A 208 -0.16 -22.29 15.62
N ILE A 209 -0.25 -20.96 15.47
CA ILE A 209 0.63 -20.19 14.60
C ILE A 209 1.27 -19.11 15.47
N GLU A 210 2.57 -18.93 15.35
CA GLU A 210 3.33 -17.83 15.94
C GLU A 210 3.84 -16.91 14.83
N LEU A 211 3.48 -15.64 14.89
CA LEU A 211 4.17 -14.58 14.14
C LEU A 211 5.17 -13.92 15.10
N LYS A 212 6.45 -14.02 14.79
CA LYS A 212 7.51 -13.37 15.53
C LYS A 212 8.07 -12.20 14.71
N ALA A 213 8.05 -11.01 15.29
CA ALA A 213 8.77 -9.86 14.74
C ALA A 213 10.26 -9.97 15.09
N THR A 214 11.09 -10.28 14.10
CA THR A 214 12.55 -10.33 14.31
C THR A 214 13.20 -8.95 14.21
N ARG A 215 12.51 -7.99 13.60
CA ARG A 215 12.85 -6.56 13.59
C ARG A 215 11.59 -5.72 13.42
N MET A 216 11.45 -4.69 14.26
CA MET A 216 10.42 -3.66 14.12
C MET A 216 10.98 -2.45 13.37
N ILE A 217 10.12 -1.65 12.71
CA ILE A 217 10.53 -0.36 12.13
C ILE A 217 11.01 0.60 13.24
N ARG A 218 10.27 0.66 14.35
CA ARG A 218 10.69 1.38 15.56
C ARG A 218 10.89 0.38 16.70
N ALA A 219 12.09 0.32 17.22
CA ALA A 219 12.42 -0.59 18.31
C ALA A 219 11.66 -0.23 19.58
N GLY A 220 11.15 -1.24 20.29
CA GLY A 220 10.44 -1.08 21.56
C GLY A 220 8.96 -0.73 21.44
N GLU A 221 8.40 -0.61 20.24
CA GLU A 221 6.96 -0.49 20.04
C GLU A 221 6.27 -1.86 20.04
N PRO A 222 5.00 -1.94 20.49
CA PRO A 222 4.16 -3.12 20.31
C PRO A 222 3.89 -3.37 18.82
N MET A 223 3.62 -4.61 18.43
CA MET A 223 3.17 -4.94 17.07
C MET A 223 1.73 -4.47 16.87
N GLY A 224 1.41 -3.83 15.73
CA GLY A 224 0.09 -3.31 15.41
C GLY A 224 -0.61 -4.08 14.30
N PHE A 225 -1.84 -4.53 14.56
CA PHE A 225 -2.68 -5.27 13.62
C PHE A 225 -4.06 -4.59 13.55
N ALA A 226 -4.35 -3.86 12.47
CA ALA A 226 -5.69 -3.34 12.21
C ALA A 226 -6.62 -4.47 11.78
N GLU A 227 -6.11 -5.46 11.03
CA GLU A 227 -6.81 -6.69 10.72
C GLU A 227 -5.84 -7.86 10.66
N LEU A 228 -6.32 -9.06 10.99
CA LEU A 228 -5.54 -10.30 10.98
C LEU A 228 -6.42 -11.45 10.49
N GLY A 229 -5.86 -12.33 9.65
CA GLY A 229 -6.55 -13.52 9.16
C GLY A 229 -5.60 -14.66 8.84
N VAL A 230 -6.12 -15.87 8.91
CA VAL A 230 -5.42 -17.12 8.61
C VAL A 230 -6.22 -17.93 7.61
N LYS A 231 -5.55 -18.47 6.59
CA LYS A 231 -6.17 -19.34 5.59
C LYS A 231 -5.33 -20.60 5.31
#